data_b879bae439a4da9d97a007a18fcd1e15
#
_entry.id   b879bae439a4da9d97a007a18fcd1e15
#
_cell.length_a   1.000
_cell.length_b   1.000
_cell.length_c   1.000
_cell.angle_alpha   90.00
_cell.angle_beta   90.00
_cell.angle_gamma   90.00
#
_symmetry.space_group_name_H-M   'P 1'
#
loop_
_entity.id
_entity.type
_entity.pdbx_description
1 polymer ?
#
loop_
_entity_poly.entity_id
_entity_poly.type
_entity_poly.pdbx_seq_one_letter_code
_entity_poly.pdbx_strand_id
1 'polypeptide(L)'
;LKPSIPKGTRDFSPQEMVKRNYIFDIIKQVFQRYGYLPIETPAMENLSTLMGKYGEEGDKLIFKILNSGDYLNGIMDLDVEDFIDHFNSWKVKNSNQTMPLSEIIDSKQLTTYISEKALKYDLTVPFARYVVQHQHEITFPFKRYQIQPVWRADRPQKGRYREFYQCDADVIGSNSLVNEVELVQLIDDVFTKLNVPVLIKINNRKILSGIAEIIGEKDKIVTITVAIDKLDKIGIDGVNKELQENGVSDSSIEQLQPLINFRGSTLEKLFFLKKLLVDSEIGMKGIEEVEYIFRTIDSLKLNTAKIELDITLARGLNYYTGAIFEVKANAGTLSSSICGGGRYDDLTGIFGLPNTSGVGISFGADRIYDVLNELNLFPESVAANTKLLFVTFGEAEQNYCLPLLAMVRKAGINSEIYPDANAKMKKQMSYADDKKIPYVVIVGTDEMQNGMLSLKNMTSGEQQKISIEEIIEKLK
;
A
#
# COMPACT_ATOMS: atom_id res chain seq x y z
N LEU A 1 17.22 29.86 -6.14
CA LEU A 1 16.36 29.03 -5.31
C LEU A 1 17.05 27.69 -5.06
N LYS A 2 17.17 27.26 -3.81
CA LYS A 2 17.67 25.93 -3.49
C LYS A 2 16.58 24.91 -3.84
N PRO A 3 16.86 23.88 -4.67
CA PRO A 3 15.88 22.88 -5.01
C PRO A 3 15.37 22.14 -3.75
N SER A 4 14.07 21.85 -3.71
CA SER A 4 13.42 21.08 -2.64
C SER A 4 12.20 20.35 -3.16
N ILE A 5 11.81 19.30 -2.49
CA ILE A 5 10.60 18.53 -2.76
C ILE A 5 9.52 18.80 -1.71
N PRO A 6 8.24 18.58 -2.00
CA PRO A 6 7.16 18.72 -1.01
C PRO A 6 7.39 17.84 0.22
N LYS A 7 7.05 18.36 1.40
CA LYS A 7 7.22 17.63 2.65
C LYS A 7 6.37 16.35 2.65
N GLY A 8 7.01 15.22 2.92
CA GLY A 8 6.35 13.90 2.96
C GLY A 8 6.35 13.14 1.64
N THR A 9 6.98 13.70 0.58
CA THR A 9 7.33 13.01 -0.65
C THR A 9 8.82 12.65 -0.65
N ARG A 10 9.26 11.81 -1.60
CA ARG A 10 10.65 11.34 -1.66
C ARG A 10 11.11 11.17 -3.11
N ASP A 11 12.37 11.50 -3.37
CA ASP A 11 13.10 10.98 -4.51
C ASP A 11 13.68 9.61 -4.14
N PHE A 12 13.82 8.74 -5.12
CA PHE A 12 14.42 7.42 -4.96
C PHE A 12 15.66 7.32 -5.84
N SER A 13 16.80 6.98 -5.26
CA SER A 13 18.01 6.68 -5.98
C SER A 13 17.86 5.40 -6.84
N PRO A 14 18.75 5.17 -7.84
CA PRO A 14 18.72 3.95 -8.63
C PRO A 14 18.77 2.68 -7.77
N GLN A 15 19.58 2.65 -6.71
CA GLN A 15 19.69 1.51 -5.81
C GLN A 15 18.39 1.27 -5.03
N GLU A 16 17.74 2.33 -4.56
CA GLU A 16 16.43 2.22 -3.90
C GLU A 16 15.36 1.72 -4.87
N MET A 17 15.37 2.20 -6.13
CA MET A 17 14.40 1.75 -7.14
C MET A 17 14.58 0.28 -7.50
N VAL A 18 15.79 -0.24 -7.61
CA VAL A 18 16.03 -1.68 -7.85
C VAL A 18 15.45 -2.52 -6.71
N LYS A 19 15.65 -2.11 -5.46
CA LYS A 19 15.05 -2.75 -4.28
C LYS A 19 13.52 -2.67 -4.28
N ARG A 20 12.96 -1.53 -4.64
CA ARG A 20 11.50 -1.36 -4.75
C ARG A 20 10.89 -2.25 -5.83
N ASN A 21 11.53 -2.30 -7.00
CA ASN A 21 11.10 -3.16 -8.11
C ASN A 21 11.14 -4.65 -7.71
N TYR A 22 12.14 -5.09 -6.95
CA TYR A 22 12.18 -6.44 -6.40
C TYR A 22 10.92 -6.78 -5.58
N ILE A 23 10.46 -5.85 -4.73
CA ILE A 23 9.22 -6.03 -3.95
C ILE A 23 8.01 -6.10 -4.90
N PHE A 24 7.90 -5.15 -5.84
CA PHE A 24 6.79 -5.10 -6.79
C PHE A 24 6.72 -6.36 -7.66
N ASP A 25 7.85 -6.86 -8.12
CA ASP A 25 7.91 -8.05 -8.98
C ASP A 25 7.48 -9.31 -8.22
N ILE A 26 7.88 -9.47 -6.95
CA ILE A 26 7.43 -10.58 -6.11
C ILE A 26 5.92 -10.52 -5.90
N ILE A 27 5.38 -9.36 -5.50
CA ILE A 27 3.95 -9.18 -5.27
C ILE A 27 3.17 -9.45 -6.56
N LYS A 28 3.60 -8.86 -7.68
CA LYS A 28 2.98 -9.05 -8.99
C LYS A 28 2.95 -10.51 -9.42
N GLN A 29 4.07 -11.23 -9.28
CA GLN A 29 4.16 -12.65 -9.62
C GLN A 29 3.21 -13.50 -8.78
N VAL A 30 3.04 -13.17 -7.49
CA VAL A 30 2.10 -13.89 -6.63
C VAL A 30 0.66 -13.57 -7.06
N PHE A 31 0.29 -12.30 -7.25
CA PHE A 31 -1.04 -11.91 -7.74
C PHE A 31 -1.42 -12.68 -9.02
N GLN A 32 -0.52 -12.71 -10.00
CA GLN A 32 -0.74 -13.41 -11.27
C GLN A 32 -0.94 -14.92 -11.07
N ARG A 33 -0.23 -15.54 -10.11
CA ARG A 33 -0.35 -16.96 -9.78
C ARG A 33 -1.73 -17.33 -9.24
N TYR A 34 -2.36 -16.38 -8.51
CA TYR A 34 -3.72 -16.52 -7.97
C TYR A 34 -4.81 -16.08 -8.96
N GLY A 35 -4.45 -15.81 -10.21
CA GLY A 35 -5.40 -15.46 -11.28
C GLY A 35 -5.89 -14.02 -11.25
N TYR A 36 -5.20 -13.12 -10.54
CA TYR A 36 -5.53 -11.70 -10.56
C TYR A 36 -5.02 -11.03 -11.85
N LEU A 37 -5.85 -10.19 -12.45
CA LEU A 37 -5.55 -9.46 -13.67
C LEU A 37 -5.16 -8.00 -13.37
N PRO A 38 -4.20 -7.42 -14.09
CA PRO A 38 -3.78 -6.04 -13.88
C PRO A 38 -4.83 -5.05 -14.38
N ILE A 39 -5.08 -4.01 -13.60
CA ILE A 39 -5.77 -2.80 -14.04
C ILE A 39 -5.00 -1.57 -13.58
N GLU A 40 -5.38 -0.43 -14.15
CA GLU A 40 -4.90 0.88 -13.75
C GLU A 40 -6.03 1.90 -13.77
N THR A 41 -6.06 2.79 -12.77
CA THR A 41 -7.00 3.91 -12.70
C THR A 41 -6.23 5.23 -12.68
N PRO A 42 -6.82 6.35 -13.14
CA PRO A 42 -6.16 7.65 -13.12
C PRO A 42 -5.61 8.03 -11.74
N ALA A 43 -4.57 8.85 -11.70
CA ALA A 43 -4.07 9.44 -10.47
C ALA A 43 -5.07 10.45 -9.87
N MET A 44 -5.81 11.13 -10.75
CA MET A 44 -6.85 12.09 -10.41
C MET A 44 -8.24 11.45 -10.56
N GLU A 45 -9.08 11.67 -9.58
CA GLU A 45 -10.50 11.31 -9.59
C GLU A 45 -11.34 12.58 -9.45
N ASN A 46 -12.62 12.51 -9.85
CA ASN A 46 -13.55 13.57 -9.50
C ASN A 46 -13.66 13.67 -7.96
N LEU A 47 -13.67 14.87 -7.43
CA LEU A 47 -13.76 15.09 -5.98
C LEU A 47 -15.01 14.41 -5.38
N SER A 48 -16.14 14.43 -6.09
CA SER A 48 -17.40 13.76 -5.70
C SER A 48 -17.28 12.24 -5.61
N THR A 49 -16.36 11.63 -6.36
CA THR A 49 -16.06 10.19 -6.28
C THR A 49 -15.41 9.82 -4.95
N LEU A 50 -14.58 10.69 -4.39
CA LEU A 50 -13.77 10.43 -3.20
C LEU A 50 -14.42 10.92 -1.90
N MET A 51 -15.05 12.09 -1.92
CA MET A 51 -15.63 12.72 -0.72
C MET A 51 -16.77 11.88 -0.13
N GLY A 52 -16.81 11.81 1.20
CA GLY A 52 -17.84 11.08 1.95
C GLY A 52 -17.64 9.56 1.98
N LYS A 53 -16.54 9.03 1.40
CA LYS A 53 -16.28 7.58 1.33
C LYS A 53 -15.34 7.08 2.43
N TYR A 54 -14.53 7.96 2.98
CA TYR A 54 -13.47 7.61 3.95
C TYR A 54 -13.80 8.06 5.38
N GLY A 55 -14.99 8.64 5.60
CA GLY A 55 -15.38 9.30 6.85
C GLY A 55 -14.74 10.68 7.01
N GLU A 56 -15.16 11.44 8.02
CA GLU A 56 -14.72 12.83 8.20
C GLU A 56 -13.20 13.01 8.32
N GLU A 57 -12.53 12.05 8.97
CA GLU A 57 -11.08 12.11 9.15
C GLU A 57 -10.34 11.84 7.82
N GLY A 58 -10.79 10.86 7.05
CA GLY A 58 -10.23 10.56 5.74
C GLY A 58 -10.46 11.68 4.72
N ASP A 59 -11.64 12.28 4.71
CA ASP A 59 -11.97 13.39 3.81
C ASP A 59 -11.07 14.61 4.01
N LYS A 60 -10.61 14.86 5.24
CA LYS A 60 -9.63 15.92 5.55
C LYS A 60 -8.24 15.64 4.98
N LEU A 61 -7.94 14.38 4.68
CA LEU A 61 -6.63 13.93 4.19
C LEU A 61 -6.56 13.83 2.67
N ILE A 62 -7.64 14.12 1.94
CA ILE A 62 -7.68 14.13 0.48
C ILE A 62 -6.96 15.37 -0.04
N PHE A 63 -5.96 15.19 -0.91
CA PHE A 63 -5.33 16.26 -1.66
C PHE A 63 -6.25 16.73 -2.79
N LYS A 64 -6.80 17.92 -2.63
CA LYS A 64 -7.67 18.58 -3.62
C LYS A 64 -6.81 19.30 -4.64
N ILE A 65 -7.23 19.30 -5.90
CA ILE A 65 -6.53 19.93 -7.03
C ILE A 65 -7.34 21.15 -7.46
N LEU A 66 -6.71 22.31 -7.44
CA LEU A 66 -7.35 23.54 -7.96
C LEU A 66 -7.72 23.37 -9.43
N ASN A 67 -8.86 23.92 -9.83
CA ASN A 67 -9.28 23.93 -11.22
C ASN A 67 -8.24 24.65 -12.10
N SER A 68 -8.06 24.17 -13.32
CA SER A 68 -7.11 24.76 -14.27
C SER A 68 -7.60 26.10 -14.78
N GLY A 69 -6.69 27.00 -15.09
CA GLY A 69 -7.01 28.36 -15.52
C GLY A 69 -7.28 29.27 -14.32
N ASP A 70 -8.26 30.13 -14.43
CA ASP A 70 -8.71 30.96 -13.31
C ASP A 70 -9.64 30.11 -12.41
N TYR A 71 -9.09 29.54 -11.35
CA TYR A 71 -9.81 28.67 -10.42
C TYR A 71 -10.85 29.41 -9.58
N LEU A 72 -10.91 30.75 -9.64
CA LEU A 72 -11.93 31.57 -8.96
C LEU A 72 -13.18 31.78 -9.81
N ASN A 73 -13.18 31.45 -11.11
CA ASN A 73 -14.31 31.70 -12.00
C ASN A 73 -15.63 31.12 -11.44
N GLY A 74 -15.59 29.90 -10.87
CA GLY A 74 -16.79 29.30 -10.26
C GLY A 74 -17.36 30.08 -9.06
N ILE A 75 -16.60 30.98 -8.46
CA ILE A 75 -17.06 31.87 -7.38
C ILE A 75 -17.48 33.22 -7.96
N MET A 76 -16.77 33.72 -8.98
CA MET A 76 -17.04 35.00 -9.60
C MET A 76 -18.36 35.01 -10.40
N ASP A 77 -18.80 33.84 -10.83
CA ASP A 77 -20.10 33.66 -11.52
C ASP A 77 -21.29 33.67 -10.55
N LEU A 78 -21.04 33.63 -9.22
CA LEU A 78 -22.09 33.80 -8.22
C LEU A 78 -22.43 35.30 -8.09
N ASP A 79 -23.71 35.65 -8.08
CA ASP A 79 -24.08 36.97 -7.65
C ASP A 79 -23.85 37.17 -6.14
N VAL A 80 -23.89 38.44 -5.69
CA VAL A 80 -23.59 38.76 -4.28
C VAL A 80 -24.61 38.16 -3.31
N GLU A 81 -25.86 38.00 -3.75
CA GLU A 81 -26.91 37.40 -2.93
C GLU A 81 -26.69 35.88 -2.80
N ASP A 82 -26.45 35.20 -3.91
CA ASP A 82 -26.11 33.76 -3.94
C ASP A 82 -24.83 33.47 -3.17
N PHE A 83 -23.78 34.32 -3.30
CA PHE A 83 -22.55 34.19 -2.51
C PHE A 83 -22.82 34.32 -1.01
N ILE A 84 -23.57 35.36 -0.61
CA ILE A 84 -23.91 35.56 0.80
C ILE A 84 -24.82 34.43 1.30
N ASP A 85 -25.76 33.95 0.55
CA ASP A 85 -26.67 32.86 0.95
C ASP A 85 -25.95 31.52 1.04
N HIS A 86 -24.97 31.27 0.20
CA HIS A 86 -24.20 30.02 0.17
C HIS A 86 -23.08 29.94 1.25
N PHE A 87 -22.43 31.07 1.54
CA PHE A 87 -21.29 31.14 2.48
C PHE A 87 -21.66 31.60 3.91
N ASN A 88 -22.89 31.27 4.38
CA ASN A 88 -23.35 31.52 5.75
C ASN A 88 -23.92 32.91 6.00
N SER A 89 -24.79 33.33 5.12
CA SER A 89 -25.54 34.58 5.11
C SER A 89 -26.20 34.98 6.43
N TRP A 90 -26.61 34.01 7.26
CA TRP A 90 -27.33 34.33 8.50
C TRP A 90 -26.46 35.10 9.50
N LYS A 91 -25.16 34.78 9.61
CA LYS A 91 -24.23 35.48 10.49
C LYS A 91 -23.90 36.90 9.96
N VAL A 92 -23.76 37.05 8.64
CA VAL A 92 -23.44 38.32 8.01
C VAL A 92 -24.65 39.27 8.02
N LYS A 93 -25.86 38.77 7.74
CA LYS A 93 -27.11 39.59 7.73
C LYS A 93 -27.47 40.14 9.12
N ASN A 94 -26.98 39.54 10.20
CA ASN A 94 -27.37 39.91 11.57
C ASN A 94 -26.23 40.51 12.44
N SER A 95 -25.03 40.74 11.88
CA SER A 95 -23.93 41.36 12.59
C SER A 95 -23.65 42.78 12.09
N ASN A 96 -23.73 43.76 12.99
CA ASN A 96 -23.21 45.11 12.76
C ASN A 96 -21.69 45.24 12.95
N GLN A 97 -20.95 44.10 12.98
CA GLN A 97 -19.51 44.08 13.23
C GLN A 97 -18.76 43.49 12.02
N THR A 98 -17.58 44.01 11.73
CA THR A 98 -16.62 43.43 10.80
C THR A 98 -16.18 42.03 11.31
N MET A 99 -16.59 40.98 10.60
CA MET A 99 -16.21 39.61 10.93
C MET A 99 -14.95 39.19 10.15
N PRO A 100 -14.05 38.39 10.74
CA PRO A 100 -12.94 37.79 9.99
C PRO A 100 -13.45 36.94 8.84
N LEU A 101 -12.72 36.94 7.72
CA LEU A 101 -13.11 36.16 6.53
C LEU A 101 -13.28 34.65 6.83
N SER A 102 -12.50 34.14 7.79
CA SER A 102 -12.59 32.74 8.28
C SER A 102 -13.89 32.37 8.97
N GLU A 103 -14.69 33.36 9.41
CA GLU A 103 -16.01 33.15 10.00
C GLU A 103 -17.14 33.27 8.97
N ILE A 104 -16.83 33.86 7.80
CA ILE A 104 -17.76 34.07 6.70
C ILE A 104 -17.66 32.94 5.70
N ILE A 105 -16.46 32.45 5.39
CA ILE A 105 -16.22 31.45 4.35
C ILE A 105 -15.91 30.10 4.98
N ASP A 106 -16.79 29.12 4.77
CA ASP A 106 -16.47 27.72 5.07
C ASP A 106 -15.62 27.14 3.95
N SER A 107 -14.40 26.68 4.32
CA SER A 107 -13.45 26.07 3.38
C SER A 107 -14.01 24.83 2.67
N LYS A 108 -14.96 24.10 3.27
CA LYS A 108 -15.60 22.93 2.66
C LYS A 108 -16.53 23.38 1.52
N GLN A 109 -17.31 24.43 1.73
CA GLN A 109 -18.18 24.99 0.71
C GLN A 109 -17.37 25.60 -0.43
N LEU A 110 -16.35 26.40 -0.10
CA LEU A 110 -15.46 27.00 -1.10
C LEU A 110 -14.78 25.94 -1.99
N THR A 111 -14.42 24.80 -1.41
CA THR A 111 -13.76 23.72 -2.15
C THR A 111 -14.57 23.25 -3.37
N THR A 112 -15.87 23.18 -3.30
CA THR A 112 -16.74 22.70 -4.40
C THR A 112 -16.69 23.59 -5.64
N TYR A 113 -16.36 24.86 -5.47
CA TYR A 113 -16.25 25.82 -6.58
C TYR A 113 -14.85 25.88 -7.20
N ILE A 114 -13.82 25.65 -6.41
CA ILE A 114 -12.42 25.83 -6.85
C ILE A 114 -11.69 24.52 -7.14
N SER A 115 -12.31 23.38 -6.84
CA SER A 115 -11.68 22.06 -6.97
C SER A 115 -12.71 21.00 -7.35
N GLU A 116 -12.70 20.58 -8.59
CA GLU A 116 -13.53 19.47 -9.09
C GLU A 116 -12.84 18.12 -9.00
N LYS A 117 -11.53 18.10 -8.79
CA LYS A 117 -10.66 16.94 -8.86
C LYS A 117 -9.82 16.82 -7.61
N ALA A 118 -9.43 15.58 -7.30
CA ALA A 118 -8.51 15.30 -6.22
C ALA A 118 -7.58 14.13 -6.56
N LEU A 119 -6.45 14.03 -5.88
CA LEU A 119 -5.60 12.85 -5.97
C LEU A 119 -6.24 11.68 -5.23
N LYS A 120 -6.20 10.49 -5.81
CA LYS A 120 -6.78 9.28 -5.22
C LYS A 120 -6.13 8.96 -3.86
N TYR A 121 -6.98 8.74 -2.87
CA TYR A 121 -6.60 8.46 -1.50
C TYR A 121 -6.22 6.99 -1.27
N ASP A 122 -6.88 6.08 -2.00
CA ASP A 122 -6.64 4.65 -2.06
C ASP A 122 -6.88 4.12 -3.49
N LEU A 123 -6.78 2.81 -3.68
CA LEU A 123 -7.08 2.16 -4.94
C LEU A 123 -8.46 1.49 -4.95
N THR A 124 -9.11 1.36 -3.79
CA THR A 124 -10.38 0.61 -3.66
C THR A 124 -11.58 1.41 -4.12
N VAL A 125 -11.70 2.70 -3.75
CA VAL A 125 -12.82 3.56 -4.20
C VAL A 125 -12.75 3.81 -5.72
N PRO A 126 -11.58 4.17 -6.32
CA PRO A 126 -11.44 4.21 -7.77
C PRO A 126 -11.74 2.89 -8.47
N PHE A 127 -11.41 1.75 -7.84
CA PHE A 127 -11.76 0.44 -8.38
C PHE A 127 -13.27 0.19 -8.37
N ALA A 128 -13.99 0.52 -7.29
CA ALA A 128 -15.44 0.40 -7.24
C ALA A 128 -16.13 1.23 -8.36
N ARG A 129 -15.68 2.48 -8.58
CA ARG A 129 -16.12 3.30 -9.70
C ARG A 129 -15.82 2.65 -11.05
N TYR A 130 -14.59 2.08 -11.22
CA TYR A 130 -14.18 1.38 -12.45
C TYR A 130 -15.11 0.19 -12.74
N VAL A 131 -15.39 -0.66 -11.73
CA VAL A 131 -16.28 -1.82 -11.87
C VAL A 131 -17.68 -1.39 -12.37
N VAL A 132 -18.25 -0.33 -11.79
CA VAL A 132 -19.57 0.14 -12.20
C VAL A 132 -19.57 0.67 -13.64
N GLN A 133 -18.56 1.42 -14.04
CA GLN A 133 -18.43 1.94 -15.40
C GLN A 133 -18.24 0.85 -16.45
N HIS A 134 -17.57 -0.26 -16.09
CA HIS A 134 -17.21 -1.36 -16.99
C HIS A 134 -17.99 -2.65 -16.69
N GLN A 135 -19.10 -2.60 -15.93
CA GLN A 135 -19.82 -3.79 -15.47
C GLN A 135 -20.29 -4.72 -16.59
N HIS A 136 -20.51 -4.19 -17.79
CA HIS A 136 -20.93 -4.97 -18.96
C HIS A 136 -19.74 -5.62 -19.71
N GLU A 137 -18.52 -5.24 -19.41
CA GLU A 137 -17.29 -5.76 -19.99
C GLU A 137 -16.57 -6.75 -19.05
N ILE A 138 -16.92 -6.70 -17.75
CA ILE A 138 -16.31 -7.50 -16.70
C ILE A 138 -17.06 -8.82 -16.53
N THR A 139 -16.29 -9.92 -16.47
CA THR A 139 -16.83 -11.21 -16.06
C THR A 139 -16.69 -11.39 -14.56
N PHE A 140 -17.81 -11.56 -13.85
CA PHE A 140 -17.83 -11.81 -12.41
C PHE A 140 -17.75 -13.32 -12.10
N PRO A 141 -17.10 -13.73 -10.98
CA PRO A 141 -16.32 -12.89 -10.08
C PRO A 141 -15.04 -12.36 -10.73
N PHE A 142 -14.73 -11.10 -10.51
CA PHE A 142 -13.58 -10.41 -11.09
C PHE A 142 -12.45 -10.28 -10.08
N LYS A 143 -11.30 -10.85 -10.40
CA LYS A 143 -10.05 -10.73 -9.63
C LYS A 143 -9.14 -9.71 -10.30
N ARG A 144 -8.86 -8.59 -9.64
CA ARG A 144 -7.93 -7.58 -10.15
C ARG A 144 -6.76 -7.36 -9.21
N TYR A 145 -5.61 -6.97 -9.73
CA TYR A 145 -4.58 -6.33 -8.95
C TYR A 145 -4.19 -4.97 -9.53
N GLN A 146 -3.65 -4.10 -8.67
CA GLN A 146 -3.24 -2.74 -9.02
C GLN A 146 -2.05 -2.33 -8.16
N ILE A 147 -0.97 -1.84 -8.80
CA ILE A 147 0.23 -1.37 -8.12
C ILE A 147 0.46 0.07 -8.56
N GLN A 148 0.01 1.02 -7.75
CA GLN A 148 0.04 2.43 -8.08
C GLN A 148 0.28 3.32 -6.86
N PRO A 149 0.75 4.58 -7.08
CA PRO A 149 0.84 5.56 -6.01
C PRO A 149 -0.55 6.06 -5.59
N VAL A 150 -0.64 6.42 -4.31
CA VAL A 150 -1.77 7.09 -3.68
C VAL A 150 -1.28 8.24 -2.82
N TRP A 151 -2.17 9.18 -2.49
CA TRP A 151 -1.80 10.42 -1.82
C TRP A 151 -2.68 10.69 -0.61
N ARG A 152 -2.04 10.91 0.54
CA ARG A 152 -2.72 11.26 1.80
C ARG A 152 -2.03 12.44 2.47
N ALA A 153 -2.79 13.45 2.87
CA ALA A 153 -2.26 14.64 3.54
C ALA A 153 -1.88 14.38 5.01
N ASP A 154 -1.47 13.17 5.33
CA ASP A 154 -1.01 12.74 6.64
C ASP A 154 0.18 13.57 7.15
N ARG A 155 0.34 13.66 8.48
CA ARG A 155 1.56 14.18 9.08
C ARG A 155 2.71 13.19 8.82
N PRO A 156 3.76 13.59 8.08
CA PRO A 156 4.85 12.69 7.74
C PRO A 156 5.61 12.19 8.96
N GLN A 157 5.89 10.88 8.99
CA GLN A 157 6.75 10.22 9.97
C GLN A 157 7.33 8.94 9.37
N LYS A 158 8.24 8.24 10.05
CA LYS A 158 8.79 6.96 9.57
C LYS A 158 7.65 5.97 9.25
N GLY A 159 7.64 5.40 8.04
CA GLY A 159 6.59 4.49 7.56
C GLY A 159 5.23 5.16 7.24
N ARG A 160 5.15 6.50 7.23
CA ARG A 160 3.96 7.26 6.84
C ARG A 160 4.34 8.45 5.96
N TYR A 161 4.03 8.36 4.69
CA TYR A 161 4.37 9.33 3.64
C TYR A 161 3.09 9.93 3.06
N ARG A 162 3.24 11.07 2.38
CA ARG A 162 2.12 11.73 1.68
C ARG A 162 1.89 11.17 0.28
N GLU A 163 2.92 10.59 -0.32
CA GLU A 163 2.87 9.82 -1.55
C GLU A 163 3.54 8.47 -1.28
N PHE A 164 2.82 7.38 -1.57
CA PHE A 164 3.31 6.03 -1.35
C PHE A 164 2.59 5.03 -2.25
N TYR A 165 3.18 3.86 -2.47
CA TYR A 165 2.61 2.83 -3.32
C TYR A 165 1.76 1.85 -2.51
N GLN A 166 0.56 1.59 -3.01
CA GLN A 166 -0.27 0.46 -2.62
C GLN A 166 -0.21 -0.64 -3.69
N CYS A 167 -0.16 -1.89 -3.25
CA CYS A 167 -0.25 -3.05 -4.13
C CYS A 167 -1.49 -3.83 -3.69
N ASP A 168 -2.59 -3.60 -4.38
CA ASP A 168 -3.91 -4.10 -4.03
C ASP A 168 -4.28 -5.33 -4.86
N ALA A 169 -4.91 -6.30 -4.22
CA ALA A 169 -5.58 -7.41 -4.85
C ALA A 169 -7.01 -7.54 -4.32
N ASP A 170 -8.00 -7.51 -5.20
CA ASP A 170 -9.42 -7.59 -4.84
C ASP A 170 -10.16 -8.60 -5.71
N VAL A 171 -11.14 -9.24 -5.09
CA VAL A 171 -12.16 -10.06 -5.75
C VAL A 171 -13.50 -9.39 -5.57
N ILE A 172 -14.23 -9.13 -6.65
CA ILE A 172 -15.56 -8.56 -6.61
C ILE A 172 -16.60 -9.43 -7.33
N GLY A 173 -17.85 -9.43 -6.84
CA GLY A 173 -18.94 -10.24 -7.39
C GLY A 173 -19.03 -11.63 -6.79
N SER A 174 -18.50 -11.85 -5.57
CA SER A 174 -18.60 -13.13 -4.86
C SER A 174 -18.72 -12.94 -3.34
N ASN A 175 -19.70 -13.62 -2.75
CA ASN A 175 -19.91 -13.68 -1.29
C ASN A 175 -19.16 -14.86 -0.62
N SER A 176 -18.44 -15.66 -1.40
CA SER A 176 -17.77 -16.86 -0.88
C SER A 176 -16.61 -16.50 0.04
N LEU A 177 -16.57 -17.11 1.23
CA LEU A 177 -15.47 -16.97 2.19
C LEU A 177 -14.16 -17.66 1.73
N VAL A 178 -14.21 -18.44 0.65
CA VAL A 178 -13.01 -18.97 0.00
C VAL A 178 -12.08 -17.82 -0.45
N ASN A 179 -12.66 -16.67 -0.80
CA ASN A 179 -11.87 -15.50 -1.19
C ASN A 179 -10.99 -15.00 -0.04
N GLU A 180 -11.51 -14.94 1.19
CA GLU A 180 -10.74 -14.58 2.39
C GLU A 180 -9.63 -15.57 2.67
N VAL A 181 -9.91 -16.85 2.55
CA VAL A 181 -8.92 -17.93 2.71
C VAL A 181 -7.79 -17.77 1.69
N GLU A 182 -8.14 -17.54 0.43
CA GLU A 182 -7.20 -17.34 -0.67
C GLU A 182 -6.33 -16.07 -0.45
N LEU A 183 -6.91 -14.98 0.06
CA LEU A 183 -6.17 -13.76 0.41
C LEU A 183 -5.16 -14.01 1.53
N VAL A 184 -5.48 -14.83 2.55
CA VAL A 184 -4.54 -15.21 3.61
C VAL A 184 -3.38 -16.04 3.04
N GLN A 185 -3.65 -17.00 2.15
CA GLN A 185 -2.60 -17.76 1.46
C GLN A 185 -1.71 -16.86 0.59
N LEU A 186 -2.32 -15.93 -0.13
CA LEU A 186 -1.60 -14.95 -0.95
C LEU A 186 -0.68 -14.07 -0.10
N ILE A 187 -1.12 -13.63 1.08
CA ILE A 187 -0.29 -12.90 2.04
C ILE A 187 0.91 -13.77 2.47
N ASP A 188 0.67 -15.02 2.86
CA ASP A 188 1.72 -15.95 3.26
C ASP A 188 2.74 -16.18 2.14
N ASP A 189 2.29 -16.39 0.91
CA ASP A 189 3.16 -16.57 -0.26
C ASP A 189 4.04 -15.36 -0.55
N VAL A 190 3.50 -14.15 -0.48
CA VAL A 190 4.28 -12.91 -0.66
C VAL A 190 5.36 -12.79 0.39
N PHE A 191 5.01 -12.93 1.67
CA PHE A 191 5.97 -12.74 2.75
C PHE A 191 6.95 -13.91 2.91
N THR A 192 6.56 -15.12 2.52
CA THR A 192 7.48 -16.26 2.38
C THR A 192 8.56 -15.96 1.34
N LYS A 193 8.19 -15.43 0.16
CA LYS A 193 9.16 -15.06 -0.88
C LYS A 193 10.05 -13.88 -0.49
N LEU A 194 9.54 -12.95 0.32
CA LEU A 194 10.30 -11.83 0.87
C LEU A 194 11.12 -12.22 2.11
N ASN A 195 10.99 -13.46 2.58
CA ASN A 195 11.64 -13.97 3.79
C ASN A 195 11.33 -13.15 5.06
N VAL A 196 10.09 -12.65 5.17
CA VAL A 196 9.60 -11.85 6.31
C VAL A 196 8.56 -12.65 7.08
N PRO A 197 8.84 -13.09 8.33
CA PRO A 197 7.81 -13.70 9.17
C PRO A 197 6.76 -12.66 9.57
N VAL A 198 5.48 -13.01 9.44
CA VAL A 198 4.36 -12.10 9.70
C VAL A 198 3.31 -12.71 10.62
N LEU A 199 2.58 -11.81 11.29
CA LEU A 199 1.36 -12.11 12.03
C LEU A 199 0.17 -11.49 11.30
N ILE A 200 -0.78 -12.32 10.89
CA ILE A 200 -2.04 -11.91 10.29
C ILE A 200 -3.11 -11.89 11.39
N LYS A 201 -3.55 -10.72 11.77
CA LYS A 201 -4.67 -10.51 12.67
C LYS A 201 -5.95 -10.46 11.87
N ILE A 202 -6.96 -11.20 12.32
CA ILE A 202 -8.26 -11.30 11.66
C ILE A 202 -9.35 -10.95 12.68
N ASN A 203 -10.34 -10.17 12.24
CA ASN A 203 -11.60 -9.94 12.94
C ASN A 203 -12.74 -9.86 11.91
N ASN A 204 -13.94 -9.56 12.37
CA ASN A 204 -15.12 -9.38 11.52
C ASN A 204 -15.96 -8.19 12.00
N ARG A 205 -16.34 -7.32 11.07
CA ARG A 205 -17.22 -6.15 11.39
C ARG A 205 -18.55 -6.57 11.99
N LYS A 206 -19.08 -7.72 11.61
CA LYS A 206 -20.33 -8.28 12.17
C LYS A 206 -20.19 -8.63 13.66
N ILE A 207 -19.01 -9.11 14.09
CA ILE A 207 -18.71 -9.33 15.51
C ILE A 207 -18.75 -8.00 16.26
N LEU A 208 -18.10 -6.96 15.73
CA LEU A 208 -18.09 -5.63 16.33
C LEU A 208 -19.49 -5.01 16.37
N SER A 209 -20.31 -5.23 15.32
CA SER A 209 -21.72 -4.81 15.29
C SER A 209 -22.55 -5.54 16.35
N GLY A 210 -22.35 -6.84 16.52
CA GLY A 210 -23.00 -7.63 17.55
C GLY A 210 -22.62 -7.15 18.97
N ILE A 211 -21.36 -6.80 19.18
CA ILE A 211 -20.91 -6.21 20.45
C ILE A 211 -21.64 -4.89 20.73
N ALA A 212 -21.69 -3.98 19.76
CA ALA A 212 -22.41 -2.72 19.90
C ALA A 212 -23.91 -2.92 20.16
N GLU A 213 -24.51 -3.96 19.56
CA GLU A 213 -25.93 -4.32 19.77
C GLU A 213 -26.20 -4.80 21.21
N ILE A 214 -25.40 -5.74 21.73
CA ILE A 214 -25.63 -6.32 23.06
C ILE A 214 -25.39 -5.34 24.20
N ILE A 215 -24.50 -4.36 24.02
CA ILE A 215 -24.27 -3.30 25.00
C ILE A 215 -25.28 -2.13 24.87
N GLY A 216 -26.24 -2.22 23.94
CA GLY A 216 -27.27 -1.21 23.73
C GLY A 216 -26.85 0.06 22.99
N GLU A 217 -25.70 0.03 22.29
CA GLU A 217 -25.11 1.20 21.60
C GLU A 217 -24.96 0.98 20.09
N LYS A 218 -25.94 0.32 19.47
CA LYS A 218 -25.92 -0.07 18.04
C LYS A 218 -25.61 1.10 17.10
N ASP A 219 -26.18 2.28 17.39
CA ASP A 219 -26.00 3.48 16.56
C ASP A 219 -24.59 4.12 16.71
N LYS A 220 -23.83 3.71 17.73
CA LYS A 220 -22.49 4.22 18.03
C LYS A 220 -21.36 3.26 17.65
N ILE A 221 -21.63 2.28 16.78
CA ILE A 221 -20.63 1.29 16.37
C ILE A 221 -19.34 1.95 15.84
N VAL A 222 -19.45 3.03 15.07
CA VAL A 222 -18.28 3.76 14.52
C VAL A 222 -17.46 4.37 15.66
N THR A 223 -18.11 5.02 16.61
CA THR A 223 -17.49 5.60 17.81
C THR A 223 -16.75 4.54 18.61
N ILE A 224 -17.41 3.42 18.91
CA ILE A 224 -16.84 2.30 19.67
C ILE A 224 -15.62 1.72 18.96
N THR A 225 -15.73 1.46 17.67
CA THR A 225 -14.64 0.87 16.88
C THR A 225 -13.44 1.81 16.76
N VAL A 226 -13.66 3.12 16.57
CA VAL A 226 -12.60 4.14 16.53
C VAL A 226 -11.86 4.25 17.86
N ALA A 227 -12.59 4.20 18.98
CA ALA A 227 -11.98 4.25 20.32
C ALA A 227 -11.15 2.97 20.59
N ILE A 228 -11.70 1.78 20.29
CA ILE A 228 -11.01 0.50 20.49
C ILE A 228 -9.73 0.42 19.61
N ASP A 229 -9.74 0.95 18.39
CA ASP A 229 -8.55 0.98 17.51
C ASP A 229 -7.37 1.75 18.12
N LYS A 230 -7.64 2.66 19.04
CA LYS A 230 -6.61 3.43 19.73
C LYS A 230 -6.05 2.73 20.97
N LEU A 231 -6.58 1.55 21.33
CA LEU A 231 -6.23 0.84 22.57
C LEU A 231 -4.71 0.69 22.76
N ASP A 232 -3.99 0.27 21.73
CA ASP A 232 -2.53 0.11 21.76
C ASP A 232 -1.77 1.43 22.01
N LYS A 233 -2.42 2.59 21.77
CA LYS A 233 -1.78 3.92 21.86
C LYS A 233 -2.11 4.67 23.13
N ILE A 234 -3.40 4.61 23.55
CA ILE A 234 -3.91 5.42 24.65
C ILE A 234 -4.27 4.60 25.90
N GLY A 235 -4.17 3.26 25.80
CA GLY A 235 -4.53 2.34 26.88
C GLY A 235 -6.04 2.30 27.18
N ILE A 236 -6.42 1.45 28.11
CA ILE A 236 -7.84 1.22 28.47
C ILE A 236 -8.48 2.48 29.01
N ASP A 237 -7.81 3.19 29.90
CA ASP A 237 -8.34 4.42 30.50
C ASP A 237 -8.60 5.51 29.47
N GLY A 238 -7.69 5.63 28.47
CA GLY A 238 -7.86 6.55 27.34
C GLY A 238 -9.04 6.17 26.46
N VAL A 239 -9.23 4.87 26.18
CA VAL A 239 -10.40 4.35 25.44
C VAL A 239 -11.69 4.64 26.18
N ASN A 240 -11.76 4.33 27.48
CA ASN A 240 -12.95 4.57 28.31
C ASN A 240 -13.33 6.06 28.32
N LYS A 241 -12.34 6.94 28.50
CA LYS A 241 -12.54 8.39 28.45
C LYS A 241 -13.09 8.86 27.09
N GLU A 242 -12.50 8.39 25.99
CA GLU A 242 -12.97 8.73 24.64
C GLU A 242 -14.40 8.24 24.38
N LEU A 243 -14.76 7.05 24.86
CA LEU A 243 -16.13 6.53 24.78
C LEU A 243 -17.12 7.41 25.55
N GLN A 244 -16.77 7.81 26.78
CA GLN A 244 -17.60 8.72 27.61
C GLN A 244 -17.78 10.08 26.94
N GLU A 245 -16.70 10.69 26.46
CA GLU A 245 -16.74 11.98 25.75
C GLU A 245 -17.63 11.95 24.49
N ASN A 246 -17.77 10.79 23.87
CA ASN A 246 -18.65 10.56 22.71
C ASN A 246 -20.03 10.00 23.10
N GLY A 247 -20.40 10.07 24.40
CA GLY A 247 -21.74 9.79 24.89
C GLY A 247 -22.12 8.31 25.00
N VAL A 248 -21.13 7.38 25.02
CA VAL A 248 -21.38 5.97 25.35
C VAL A 248 -21.63 5.89 26.84
N SER A 249 -22.66 5.14 27.26
CA SER A 249 -23.04 5.06 28.67
C SER A 249 -22.01 4.32 29.52
N ASP A 250 -21.87 4.68 30.80
CA ASP A 250 -20.95 4.02 31.73
C ASP A 250 -21.25 2.51 31.83
N SER A 251 -22.53 2.13 31.85
CA SER A 251 -22.94 0.72 31.90
C SER A 251 -22.49 -0.05 30.62
N SER A 252 -22.54 0.59 29.46
CA SER A 252 -22.06 -0.02 28.19
C SER A 252 -20.54 -0.15 28.19
N ILE A 253 -19.83 0.85 28.75
CA ILE A 253 -18.37 0.80 28.91
C ILE A 253 -17.95 -0.33 29.84
N GLU A 254 -18.65 -0.53 30.97
CA GLU A 254 -18.42 -1.66 31.89
C GLU A 254 -18.61 -3.01 31.19
N GLN A 255 -19.64 -3.15 30.35
CA GLN A 255 -19.88 -4.35 29.56
C GLN A 255 -18.80 -4.64 28.51
N LEU A 256 -18.10 -3.61 28.04
CA LEU A 256 -16.96 -3.77 27.09
C LEU A 256 -15.68 -4.24 27.78
N GLN A 257 -15.50 -4.03 29.08
CA GLN A 257 -14.25 -4.33 29.80
C GLN A 257 -13.81 -5.80 29.67
N PRO A 258 -14.70 -6.81 29.86
CA PRO A 258 -14.33 -8.21 29.70
C PRO A 258 -13.77 -8.52 28.29
N LEU A 259 -14.31 -7.85 27.25
CA LEU A 259 -13.88 -8.02 25.87
C LEU A 259 -12.52 -7.37 25.61
N ILE A 260 -12.34 -6.12 26.00
CA ILE A 260 -11.10 -5.36 25.80
C ILE A 260 -9.93 -6.02 26.55
N ASN A 261 -10.21 -6.60 27.71
CA ASN A 261 -9.21 -7.24 28.56
C ASN A 261 -9.00 -8.72 28.25
N PHE A 262 -9.82 -9.34 27.39
CA PHE A 262 -9.71 -10.76 27.11
C PHE A 262 -8.36 -11.11 26.48
N ARG A 263 -7.69 -12.07 27.08
CA ARG A 263 -6.45 -12.64 26.54
C ARG A 263 -6.63 -14.16 26.47
N GLY A 264 -6.24 -14.77 25.37
CA GLY A 264 -6.36 -16.19 25.16
C GLY A 264 -6.06 -16.61 23.73
N SER A 265 -6.07 -17.90 23.48
CA SER A 265 -5.95 -18.49 22.16
C SER A 265 -7.17 -18.15 21.28
N THR A 266 -7.05 -18.33 19.97
CA THR A 266 -8.18 -18.13 19.04
C THR A 266 -9.42 -18.95 19.45
N LEU A 267 -9.26 -20.20 19.90
CA LEU A 267 -10.36 -21.04 20.34
C LEU A 267 -11.07 -20.49 21.59
N GLU A 268 -10.29 -20.01 22.58
CA GLU A 268 -10.84 -19.40 23.79
C GLU A 268 -11.58 -18.10 23.47
N LYS A 269 -11.03 -17.29 22.57
CA LYS A 269 -11.68 -16.06 22.07
C LYS A 269 -13.02 -16.38 21.37
N LEU A 270 -13.04 -17.37 20.50
CA LEU A 270 -14.27 -17.81 19.81
C LEU A 270 -15.32 -18.32 20.79
N PHE A 271 -14.91 -19.13 21.78
CA PHE A 271 -15.82 -19.63 22.80
C PHE A 271 -16.40 -18.49 23.66
N PHE A 272 -15.56 -17.52 24.04
CA PHE A 272 -15.99 -16.31 24.77
C PHE A 272 -17.01 -15.52 23.95
N LEU A 273 -16.69 -15.23 22.67
CA LEU A 273 -17.57 -14.47 21.79
C LEU A 273 -18.92 -15.17 21.56
N LYS A 274 -18.95 -16.49 21.40
CA LYS A 274 -20.20 -17.26 21.25
C LYS A 274 -21.12 -17.11 22.47
N LYS A 275 -20.56 -17.10 23.66
CA LYS A 275 -21.35 -16.87 24.88
C LYS A 275 -21.83 -15.42 24.98
N LEU A 276 -20.98 -14.48 24.61
CA LEU A 276 -21.29 -13.06 24.71
C LEU A 276 -22.34 -12.63 23.70
N LEU A 277 -22.27 -13.15 22.46
CA LEU A 277 -23.07 -12.72 21.32
C LEU A 277 -24.24 -13.67 20.99
N VAL A 278 -24.62 -14.57 21.90
CA VAL A 278 -25.67 -15.58 21.67
C VAL A 278 -27.00 -14.95 21.22
N ASP A 279 -27.33 -13.75 21.71
CA ASP A 279 -28.57 -13.04 21.40
C ASP A 279 -28.42 -12.06 20.22
N SER A 280 -27.25 -11.98 19.56
CA SER A 280 -27.01 -11.17 18.39
C SER A 280 -26.84 -12.04 17.15
N GLU A 281 -27.84 -12.04 16.26
CA GLU A 281 -27.81 -12.78 15.01
C GLU A 281 -26.62 -12.34 14.12
N ILE A 282 -26.39 -11.01 14.02
CA ILE A 282 -25.28 -10.47 13.22
C ILE A 282 -23.92 -10.84 13.84
N GLY A 283 -23.81 -10.82 15.17
CA GLY A 283 -22.60 -11.21 15.88
C GLY A 283 -22.27 -12.69 15.67
N MET A 284 -23.26 -13.57 15.81
CA MET A 284 -23.12 -15.01 15.58
C MET A 284 -22.70 -15.30 14.15
N LYS A 285 -23.31 -14.65 13.16
CA LYS A 285 -22.88 -14.78 11.75
C LYS A 285 -21.43 -14.38 11.53
N GLY A 286 -20.96 -13.30 12.17
CA GLY A 286 -19.56 -12.90 12.12
C GLY A 286 -18.61 -13.94 12.71
N ILE A 287 -19.02 -14.61 13.81
CA ILE A 287 -18.25 -15.70 14.41
C ILE A 287 -18.18 -16.91 13.47
N GLU A 288 -19.29 -17.32 12.84
CA GLU A 288 -19.32 -18.42 11.89
C GLU A 288 -18.40 -18.18 10.70
N GLU A 289 -18.38 -16.96 10.16
CA GLU A 289 -17.48 -16.56 9.07
C GLU A 289 -16.01 -16.67 9.49
N VAL A 290 -15.66 -16.19 10.67
CA VAL A 290 -14.30 -16.28 11.22
C VAL A 290 -13.90 -17.74 11.47
N GLU A 291 -14.77 -18.56 12.06
CA GLU A 291 -14.52 -19.99 12.27
C GLU A 291 -14.27 -20.72 10.95
N TYR A 292 -15.05 -20.41 9.92
CA TYR A 292 -14.84 -20.99 8.59
C TYR A 292 -13.43 -20.69 8.08
N ILE A 293 -13.01 -19.41 8.16
CA ILE A 293 -11.70 -18.96 7.68
C ILE A 293 -10.58 -19.69 8.45
N PHE A 294 -10.62 -19.66 9.80
CA PHE A 294 -9.57 -20.30 10.62
C PHE A 294 -9.49 -21.80 10.40
N ARG A 295 -10.62 -22.52 10.39
CA ARG A 295 -10.68 -23.96 10.17
C ARG A 295 -10.13 -24.35 8.79
N THR A 296 -10.46 -23.57 7.76
CA THR A 296 -10.00 -23.86 6.40
C THR A 296 -8.51 -23.61 6.25
N ILE A 297 -7.99 -22.50 6.82
CA ILE A 297 -6.56 -22.19 6.79
C ILE A 297 -5.73 -23.21 7.57
N ASP A 298 -6.23 -23.71 8.70
CA ASP A 298 -5.55 -24.74 9.49
C ASP A 298 -5.29 -26.01 8.66
N SER A 299 -6.22 -26.37 7.78
CA SER A 299 -6.08 -27.51 6.86
C SER A 299 -5.04 -27.28 5.74
N LEU A 300 -4.74 -26.01 5.40
CA LEU A 300 -3.89 -25.65 4.27
C LEU A 300 -2.41 -25.48 4.66
N LYS A 301 -2.10 -25.26 5.94
CA LYS A 301 -0.77 -25.05 6.51
C LYS A 301 -0.02 -23.88 5.85
N LEU A 302 0.03 -22.76 6.53
CA LEU A 302 0.84 -21.60 6.10
C LEU A 302 2.33 -21.88 6.28
N ASN A 303 3.18 -21.26 5.46
CA ASN A 303 4.63 -21.45 5.48
C ASN A 303 5.31 -20.53 6.51
N THR A 304 5.00 -19.25 6.49
CA THR A 304 5.72 -18.20 7.26
C THR A 304 4.77 -17.42 8.17
N ALA A 305 3.53 -17.24 7.74
CA ALA A 305 2.56 -16.44 8.46
C ALA A 305 1.96 -17.20 9.65
N LYS A 306 1.77 -16.50 10.76
CA LYS A 306 0.90 -16.91 11.86
C LYS A 306 -0.41 -16.15 11.77
N ILE A 307 -1.51 -16.79 12.17
CA ILE A 307 -2.83 -16.16 12.19
C ILE A 307 -3.36 -16.11 13.62
N GLU A 308 -4.04 -15.04 13.97
CA GLU A 308 -4.76 -14.93 15.24
C GLU A 308 -6.09 -14.19 15.08
N LEU A 309 -7.09 -14.55 15.88
CA LEU A 309 -8.28 -13.74 16.07
C LEU A 309 -7.94 -12.59 17.01
N ASP A 310 -8.07 -11.35 16.53
CA ASP A 310 -7.89 -10.15 17.37
C ASP A 310 -9.23 -9.43 17.51
N ILE A 311 -9.91 -9.68 18.62
CA ILE A 311 -11.24 -9.11 18.90
C ILE A 311 -11.26 -7.58 19.05
N THR A 312 -10.08 -6.98 19.26
CA THR A 312 -9.91 -5.53 19.33
C THR A 312 -9.50 -4.91 18.00
N LEU A 313 -9.24 -5.72 16.97
CA LEU A 313 -8.98 -5.22 15.63
C LEU A 313 -10.26 -4.59 15.07
N ALA A 314 -10.34 -3.29 15.18
CA ALA A 314 -11.47 -2.49 14.71
C ALA A 314 -11.08 -1.58 13.52
N ARG A 315 -9.83 -1.66 13.08
CA ARG A 315 -9.25 -0.88 11.99
C ARG A 315 -9.95 -1.13 10.66
N GLY A 316 -9.77 -0.17 9.81
CA GLY A 316 -10.21 -0.21 8.43
C GLY A 316 -11.00 1.02 8.06
N LEU A 317 -11.20 1.16 6.78
CA LEU A 317 -12.05 2.21 6.23
C LEU A 317 -13.51 1.87 6.55
N ASN A 318 -14.35 2.89 6.67
CA ASN A 318 -15.75 2.74 7.12
C ASN A 318 -16.60 1.86 6.19
N TYR A 319 -16.10 1.53 5.01
CA TYR A 319 -16.81 0.70 4.04
C TYR A 319 -16.67 -0.82 4.26
N TYR A 320 -15.86 -1.31 5.22
CA TYR A 320 -15.78 -2.74 5.51
C TYR A 320 -17.04 -3.24 6.22
N THR A 321 -17.53 -4.42 5.79
CA THR A 321 -18.79 -5.03 6.22
C THR A 321 -18.63 -6.44 6.81
N GLY A 322 -17.51 -7.10 6.56
CA GLY A 322 -17.24 -8.47 6.96
C GLY A 322 -15.85 -8.64 7.58
N ALA A 323 -15.11 -9.65 7.13
CA ALA A 323 -13.76 -9.92 7.58
C ALA A 323 -12.82 -8.71 7.42
N ILE A 324 -11.94 -8.52 8.41
CA ILE A 324 -10.91 -7.47 8.44
C ILE A 324 -9.56 -8.14 8.65
N PHE A 325 -8.56 -7.70 7.93
CA PHE A 325 -7.19 -8.20 8.01
C PHE A 325 -6.21 -7.09 8.38
N GLU A 326 -5.31 -7.35 9.30
CA GLU A 326 -4.13 -6.54 9.57
C GLU A 326 -2.90 -7.44 9.63
N VAL A 327 -1.83 -7.08 8.90
CA VAL A 327 -0.60 -7.85 8.86
C VAL A 327 0.55 -7.03 9.41
N LYS A 328 1.23 -7.57 10.41
CA LYS A 328 2.41 -6.97 11.04
C LYS A 328 3.63 -7.86 10.80
N ALA A 329 4.79 -7.24 10.57
CA ALA A 329 6.04 -7.98 10.58
C ALA A 329 6.31 -8.50 12.00
N ASN A 330 6.72 -9.76 12.10
CA ASN A 330 7.02 -10.42 13.39
C ASN A 330 8.49 -10.28 13.78
N ALA A 331 9.18 -9.32 13.12
CA ALA A 331 10.59 -9.01 13.33
C ALA A 331 10.82 -7.51 12.99
N GLY A 332 11.90 -6.94 13.53
CA GLY A 332 12.25 -5.53 13.33
C GLY A 332 11.55 -4.60 14.33
N THR A 333 11.73 -3.29 14.14
CA THR A 333 11.21 -2.23 15.01
C THR A 333 9.92 -1.58 14.51
N LEU A 334 9.50 -1.89 13.27
CA LEU A 334 8.31 -1.31 12.66
C LEU A 334 7.05 -1.93 13.26
N SER A 335 6.35 -1.18 14.11
CA SER A 335 5.07 -1.60 14.73
C SER A 335 3.85 -1.41 13.82
N SER A 336 4.01 -0.68 12.72
CA SER A 336 2.92 -0.39 11.79
C SER A 336 2.57 -1.60 10.91
N SER A 337 1.29 -1.72 10.56
CA SER A 337 0.80 -2.71 9.59
C SER A 337 1.50 -2.56 8.23
N ILE A 338 1.93 -3.67 7.65
CA ILE A 338 2.60 -3.74 6.34
C ILE A 338 1.67 -4.24 5.23
N CYS A 339 0.55 -4.85 5.60
CA CYS A 339 -0.55 -5.21 4.70
C CYS A 339 -1.85 -5.15 5.51
N GLY A 340 -2.96 -4.90 4.85
CA GLY A 340 -4.28 -4.93 5.47
C GLY A 340 -5.38 -4.92 4.44
N GLY A 341 -6.61 -5.21 4.86
CA GLY A 341 -7.75 -5.27 3.96
C GLY A 341 -9.02 -5.73 4.65
N GLY A 342 -10.01 -6.13 3.85
CA GLY A 342 -11.26 -6.66 4.36
C GLY A 342 -12.34 -6.78 3.30
N ARG A 343 -13.50 -7.28 3.72
CA ARG A 343 -14.71 -7.42 2.90
C ARG A 343 -15.51 -6.12 2.90
N TYR A 344 -15.98 -5.74 1.73
CA TYR A 344 -16.85 -4.59 1.48
C TYR A 344 -17.99 -5.01 0.54
N ASP A 345 -19.23 -5.01 1.04
CA ASP A 345 -20.37 -5.60 0.32
C ASP A 345 -21.18 -4.59 -0.49
N ASP A 346 -21.03 -3.28 -0.23
CA ASP A 346 -21.89 -2.26 -0.83
C ASP A 346 -21.13 -1.04 -1.39
N LEU A 347 -19.82 -1.16 -1.56
CA LEU A 347 -19.03 -0.03 -2.05
C LEU A 347 -19.40 0.36 -3.48
N THR A 348 -19.74 -0.60 -4.34
CA THR A 348 -20.21 -0.36 -5.70
C THR A 348 -21.64 0.21 -5.74
N GLY A 349 -22.45 -0.05 -4.70
CA GLY A 349 -23.79 0.50 -4.56
C GLY A 349 -23.81 2.01 -4.54
N ILE A 350 -22.76 2.63 -3.98
CA ILE A 350 -22.58 4.09 -3.98
C ILE A 350 -22.49 4.67 -5.41
N PHE A 351 -22.06 3.87 -6.38
CA PHE A 351 -21.91 4.23 -7.78
C PHE A 351 -23.00 3.63 -8.69
N GLY A 352 -24.06 3.03 -8.11
CA GLY A 352 -25.21 2.52 -8.84
C GLY A 352 -25.22 1.02 -9.15
N LEU A 353 -24.31 0.24 -8.57
CA LEU A 353 -24.31 -1.24 -8.67
C LEU A 353 -24.41 -1.85 -7.26
N PRO A 354 -25.64 -1.93 -6.68
CA PRO A 354 -25.84 -2.49 -5.34
C PRO A 354 -25.66 -4.02 -5.33
N ASN A 355 -25.56 -4.59 -4.13
CA ASN A 355 -25.48 -6.04 -3.87
C ASN A 355 -24.29 -6.74 -4.54
N THR A 356 -23.19 -6.03 -4.75
CA THR A 356 -21.96 -6.59 -5.34
C THR A 356 -20.87 -6.63 -4.29
N SER A 357 -20.73 -7.79 -3.65
CA SER A 357 -19.73 -8.01 -2.60
C SER A 357 -18.30 -8.00 -3.16
N GLY A 358 -17.40 -7.39 -2.43
CA GLY A 358 -15.98 -7.41 -2.72
C GLY A 358 -15.16 -7.69 -1.46
N VAL A 359 -13.98 -8.26 -1.65
CA VAL A 359 -12.97 -8.45 -0.60
C VAL A 359 -11.59 -8.23 -1.19
N GLY A 360 -10.72 -7.56 -0.46
CA GLY A 360 -9.38 -7.28 -0.96
C GLY A 360 -8.39 -6.93 0.12
N ILE A 361 -7.13 -6.91 -0.27
CA ILE A 361 -5.98 -6.57 0.57
C ILE A 361 -5.07 -5.59 -0.16
N SER A 362 -4.34 -4.82 0.63
CA SER A 362 -3.37 -3.83 0.15
C SER A 362 -2.03 -4.02 0.86
N PHE A 363 -0.97 -4.29 0.11
CA PHE A 363 0.40 -4.29 0.61
C PHE A 363 0.98 -2.87 0.57
N GLY A 364 1.51 -2.42 1.70
CA GLY A 364 2.21 -1.14 1.82
C GLY A 364 3.68 -1.28 1.41
N ALA A 365 3.98 -1.13 0.11
CA ALA A 365 5.30 -1.39 -0.45
C ALA A 365 6.42 -0.61 0.25
N ASP A 366 6.18 0.64 0.63
CA ASP A 366 7.15 1.48 1.31
C ASP A 366 7.48 0.98 2.73
N ARG A 367 6.49 0.45 3.45
CA ARG A 367 6.70 -0.15 4.78
C ARG A 367 7.41 -1.50 4.68
N ILE A 368 7.07 -2.30 3.66
CA ILE A 368 7.78 -3.56 3.37
C ILE A 368 9.24 -3.26 3.04
N TYR A 369 9.50 -2.21 2.25
CA TYR A 369 10.86 -1.75 1.94
C TYR A 369 11.65 -1.38 3.21
N ASP A 370 11.02 -0.66 4.14
CA ASP A 370 11.64 -0.28 5.41
C ASP A 370 11.99 -1.52 6.26
N VAL A 371 11.08 -2.53 6.32
CA VAL A 371 11.32 -3.79 7.03
C VAL A 371 12.47 -4.59 6.40
N LEU A 372 12.48 -4.76 5.07
CA LEU A 372 13.53 -5.49 4.38
C LEU A 372 14.91 -4.84 4.53
N ASN A 373 14.98 -3.49 4.52
CA ASN A 373 16.23 -2.77 4.77
C ASN A 373 16.70 -2.94 6.23
N GLU A 374 15.80 -2.82 7.20
CA GLU A 374 16.13 -2.96 8.62
C GLU A 374 16.67 -4.37 8.94
N LEU A 375 16.06 -5.39 8.34
CA LEU A 375 16.42 -6.78 8.55
C LEU A 375 17.53 -7.31 7.61
N ASN A 376 18.03 -6.47 6.70
CA ASN A 376 19.02 -6.84 5.67
C ASN A 376 18.60 -8.05 4.81
N LEU A 377 17.32 -8.11 4.42
CA LEU A 377 16.73 -9.24 3.68
C LEU A 377 16.76 -9.09 2.16
N PHE A 378 17.27 -7.98 1.63
CA PHE A 378 17.45 -7.86 0.17
C PHE A 378 18.59 -8.78 -0.30
N PRO A 379 18.35 -9.63 -1.34
CA PRO A 379 19.42 -10.43 -1.93
C PRO A 379 20.55 -9.56 -2.50
N GLU A 380 21.77 -10.03 -2.42
CA GLU A 380 22.95 -9.33 -3.00
C GLU A 380 22.77 -9.04 -4.50
N SER A 381 22.12 -9.95 -5.23
CA SER A 381 21.80 -9.78 -6.64
C SER A 381 20.93 -8.55 -6.97
N VAL A 382 20.21 -8.01 -5.98
CA VAL A 382 19.39 -6.81 -6.10
C VAL A 382 20.23 -5.53 -6.00
N ALA A 383 21.47 -5.60 -5.53
CA ALA A 383 22.32 -4.43 -5.34
C ALA A 383 22.94 -3.89 -6.64
N ALA A 384 23.10 -4.72 -7.68
CA ALA A 384 23.76 -4.35 -8.92
C ALA A 384 22.83 -4.52 -10.13
N ASN A 385 22.44 -3.41 -10.75
CA ASN A 385 21.66 -3.44 -11.99
C ASN A 385 22.52 -3.84 -13.19
N THR A 386 23.79 -3.41 -13.23
CA THR A 386 24.78 -3.76 -14.26
C THR A 386 25.67 -4.91 -13.74
N LYS A 387 25.72 -6.03 -14.47
CA LYS A 387 26.57 -7.18 -14.12
C LYS A 387 27.98 -7.07 -14.68
N LEU A 388 28.16 -6.40 -15.83
CA LEU A 388 29.42 -6.37 -16.55
C LEU A 388 29.70 -4.97 -17.10
N LEU A 389 30.93 -4.47 -16.88
CA LEU A 389 31.45 -3.26 -17.50
C LEU A 389 32.61 -3.60 -18.42
N PHE A 390 32.58 -3.10 -19.66
CA PHE A 390 33.74 -3.10 -20.56
C PHE A 390 34.56 -1.82 -20.33
N VAL A 391 35.87 -2.01 -20.13
CA VAL A 391 36.85 -0.91 -19.98
C VAL A 391 37.94 -1.06 -21.03
N THR A 392 38.40 0.06 -21.58
CA THR A 392 39.23 0.08 -22.76
C THR A 392 40.39 1.08 -22.61
N PHE A 393 41.43 0.98 -23.42
CA PHE A 393 42.58 1.87 -23.40
C PHE A 393 42.51 2.95 -24.50
N GLY A 394 41.58 2.84 -25.45
CA GLY A 394 41.44 3.77 -26.56
C GLY A 394 40.22 3.49 -27.43
N GLU A 395 40.06 4.30 -28.50
CA GLU A 395 38.92 4.21 -29.43
C GLU A 395 38.91 2.88 -30.24
N ALA A 396 40.07 2.35 -30.60
CA ALA A 396 40.15 1.10 -31.32
C ALA A 396 39.60 -0.07 -30.52
N GLU A 397 40.00 -0.18 -29.25
CA GLU A 397 39.51 -1.17 -28.29
C GLU A 397 38.02 -0.96 -28.00
N GLN A 398 37.57 0.29 -27.87
CA GLN A 398 36.17 0.59 -27.65
C GLN A 398 35.31 0.13 -28.84
N ASN A 399 35.72 0.42 -30.07
CA ASN A 399 35.00 -0.03 -31.25
C ASN A 399 34.98 -1.55 -31.36
N TYR A 400 36.07 -2.25 -31.02
CA TYR A 400 36.13 -3.70 -30.95
C TYR A 400 35.15 -4.28 -29.92
N CYS A 401 34.97 -3.61 -28.79
CA CYS A 401 34.04 -4.04 -27.74
C CYS A 401 32.56 -3.91 -28.11
N LEU A 402 32.17 -2.99 -29.02
CA LEU A 402 30.75 -2.74 -29.31
C LEU A 402 29.98 -3.98 -29.80
N PRO A 403 30.49 -4.79 -30.78
CA PRO A 403 29.81 -6.03 -31.14
C PRO A 403 29.80 -7.06 -30.03
N LEU A 404 30.86 -7.18 -29.22
CA LEU A 404 30.89 -8.08 -28.05
C LEU A 404 29.85 -7.69 -26.99
N LEU A 405 29.75 -6.39 -26.70
CA LEU A 405 28.73 -5.85 -25.81
C LEU A 405 27.32 -6.16 -26.32
N ALA A 406 27.08 -6.08 -27.63
CA ALA A 406 25.80 -6.44 -28.22
C ALA A 406 25.48 -7.95 -28.02
N MET A 407 26.48 -8.84 -28.15
CA MET A 407 26.32 -10.27 -27.89
C MET A 407 25.93 -10.53 -26.43
N VAL A 408 26.62 -9.89 -25.47
CA VAL A 408 26.34 -9.99 -24.02
C VAL A 408 24.91 -9.53 -23.70
N ARG A 409 24.50 -8.38 -24.25
CA ARG A 409 23.15 -7.85 -24.07
C ARG A 409 22.08 -8.75 -24.69
N LYS A 410 22.34 -9.31 -25.87
CA LYS A 410 21.44 -10.28 -26.50
C LYS A 410 21.27 -11.56 -25.68
N ALA A 411 22.28 -11.92 -24.89
CA ALA A 411 22.22 -13.04 -23.96
C ALA A 411 21.46 -12.71 -22.65
N GLY A 412 20.92 -11.48 -22.51
CA GLY A 412 20.15 -11.05 -21.34
C GLY A 412 20.99 -10.55 -20.16
N ILE A 413 22.29 -10.28 -20.38
CA ILE A 413 23.19 -9.81 -19.32
C ILE A 413 23.26 -8.28 -19.34
N ASN A 414 22.88 -7.65 -18.25
CA ASN A 414 22.97 -6.19 -18.09
C ASN A 414 24.44 -5.75 -18.13
N SER A 415 24.80 -4.96 -19.14
CA SER A 415 26.19 -4.61 -19.40
C SER A 415 26.35 -3.20 -19.94
N GLU A 416 27.44 -2.56 -19.56
CA GLU A 416 27.83 -1.22 -19.97
C GLU A 416 29.23 -1.24 -20.60
N ILE A 417 29.55 -0.22 -21.40
CA ILE A 417 30.90 0.13 -21.76
C ILE A 417 31.20 1.51 -21.22
N TYR A 418 32.40 1.73 -20.68
CA TYR A 418 32.77 3.07 -20.21
C TYR A 418 32.81 4.04 -21.41
N PRO A 419 32.07 5.17 -21.35
CA PRO A 419 31.81 5.97 -22.56
C PRO A 419 33.00 6.77 -23.07
N ASP A 420 33.95 7.15 -22.21
CA ASP A 420 35.12 7.95 -22.56
C ASP A 420 36.31 7.00 -22.84
N ALA A 421 36.58 6.74 -24.12
CA ALA A 421 37.66 5.86 -24.55
C ALA A 421 39.07 6.28 -24.09
N ASN A 422 39.26 7.58 -23.85
CA ASN A 422 40.54 8.15 -23.43
C ASN A 422 40.69 8.27 -21.92
N ALA A 423 39.69 7.84 -21.17
CA ALA A 423 39.73 7.88 -19.72
C ALA A 423 40.80 6.93 -19.16
N LYS A 424 41.59 7.42 -18.19
CA LYS A 424 42.57 6.57 -17.52
C LYS A 424 41.88 5.33 -16.89
N MET A 425 42.53 4.16 -16.98
CA MET A 425 42.02 2.90 -16.42
C MET A 425 41.56 3.04 -14.96
N LYS A 426 42.32 3.79 -14.15
CA LYS A 426 41.93 4.05 -12.73
C LYS A 426 40.53 4.69 -12.61
N LYS A 427 40.17 5.62 -13.51
CA LYS A 427 38.84 6.27 -13.50
C LYS A 427 37.74 5.30 -13.89
N GLN A 428 38.00 4.45 -14.90
CA GLN A 428 37.05 3.44 -15.34
C GLN A 428 36.80 2.37 -14.26
N MET A 429 37.87 1.93 -13.57
CA MET A 429 37.77 0.97 -12.46
C MET A 429 37.06 1.57 -11.24
N SER A 430 37.34 2.84 -10.90
CA SER A 430 36.59 3.56 -9.82
C SER A 430 35.10 3.62 -10.13
N TYR A 431 34.73 3.88 -11.39
CA TYR A 431 33.33 3.86 -11.81
C TYR A 431 32.67 2.50 -11.58
N ALA A 432 33.36 1.39 -11.88
CA ALA A 432 32.86 0.06 -11.63
C ALA A 432 32.65 -0.19 -10.12
N ASP A 433 33.60 0.24 -9.29
CA ASP A 433 33.55 0.10 -7.83
C ASP A 433 32.43 0.95 -7.20
N ASP A 434 32.32 2.22 -7.60
CA ASP A 434 31.28 3.14 -7.13
C ASP A 434 29.86 2.64 -7.46
N LYS A 435 29.69 2.03 -8.64
CA LYS A 435 28.45 1.42 -9.09
C LYS A 435 28.23 -0.01 -8.57
N LYS A 436 29.18 -0.57 -7.83
CA LYS A 436 29.13 -1.97 -7.36
C LYS A 436 28.97 -3.00 -8.47
N ILE A 437 29.57 -2.74 -9.65
CA ILE A 437 29.55 -3.67 -10.80
C ILE A 437 30.44 -4.87 -10.47
N PRO A 438 29.92 -6.11 -10.44
CA PRO A 438 30.67 -7.24 -9.96
C PRO A 438 31.78 -7.72 -10.91
N TYR A 439 31.63 -7.47 -12.21
CA TYR A 439 32.61 -7.92 -13.22
C TYR A 439 33.01 -6.80 -14.16
N VAL A 440 34.30 -6.78 -14.50
CA VAL A 440 34.88 -5.86 -15.47
C VAL A 440 35.63 -6.66 -16.56
N VAL A 441 35.32 -6.40 -17.82
CA VAL A 441 36.12 -6.89 -18.96
C VAL A 441 37.09 -5.79 -19.35
N ILE A 442 38.38 -6.11 -19.29
CA ILE A 442 39.47 -5.23 -19.68
C ILE A 442 39.92 -5.64 -21.12
N VAL A 443 39.90 -4.68 -22.02
CA VAL A 443 40.29 -4.93 -23.42
C VAL A 443 41.37 -3.96 -23.80
N GLY A 444 42.51 -4.53 -24.11
CA GLY A 444 43.65 -3.85 -24.69
C GLY A 444 44.03 -4.45 -26.05
N THR A 445 45.14 -4.03 -26.62
CA THR A 445 45.62 -4.49 -27.92
C THR A 445 45.85 -6.02 -27.94
N ASP A 446 46.37 -6.60 -26.84
CA ASP A 446 46.60 -8.04 -26.75
C ASP A 446 45.31 -8.85 -26.78
N GLU A 447 44.27 -8.38 -26.05
CA GLU A 447 42.94 -9.01 -26.03
C GLU A 447 42.31 -8.97 -27.45
N MET A 448 42.45 -7.85 -28.15
CA MET A 448 41.96 -7.72 -29.53
C MET A 448 42.63 -8.70 -30.50
N GLN A 449 43.95 -8.89 -30.37
CA GLN A 449 44.71 -9.77 -31.27
C GLN A 449 44.43 -11.25 -31.02
N ASN A 450 44.25 -11.63 -29.75
CA ASN A 450 44.10 -13.03 -29.37
C ASN A 450 42.63 -13.47 -29.24
N GLY A 451 41.68 -12.53 -29.25
CA GLY A 451 40.26 -12.81 -29.02
C GLY A 451 39.90 -13.28 -27.61
N MET A 452 40.87 -13.26 -26.70
CA MET A 452 40.70 -13.68 -25.29
C MET A 452 40.65 -12.45 -24.42
N LEU A 453 39.54 -12.25 -23.69
CA LEU A 453 39.24 -11.08 -22.91
C LEU A 453 39.67 -11.26 -21.45
N SER A 454 40.19 -10.20 -20.84
CA SER A 454 40.58 -10.23 -19.43
C SER A 454 39.34 -9.90 -18.54
N LEU A 455 38.67 -10.94 -18.02
CA LEU A 455 37.56 -10.81 -17.08
C LEU A 455 38.08 -10.71 -15.63
N LYS A 456 37.73 -9.63 -14.96
CA LYS A 456 38.06 -9.40 -13.53
C LYS A 456 36.81 -9.43 -12.67
N ASN A 457 36.83 -10.22 -11.60
CA ASN A 457 35.85 -10.17 -10.53
C ASN A 457 36.23 -9.04 -9.57
N MET A 458 35.38 -8.04 -9.40
CA MET A 458 35.65 -6.86 -8.57
C MET A 458 35.61 -7.14 -7.06
N THR A 459 34.91 -8.20 -6.65
CA THR A 459 34.80 -8.59 -5.22
C THR A 459 36.02 -9.42 -4.77
N SER A 460 36.38 -10.49 -5.52
CA SER A 460 37.51 -11.35 -5.18
C SER A 460 38.86 -10.80 -5.67
N GLY A 461 38.86 -9.89 -6.64
CA GLY A 461 40.07 -9.42 -7.32
C GLY A 461 40.64 -10.39 -8.34
N GLU A 462 40.07 -11.60 -8.48
CA GLU A 462 40.50 -12.63 -9.42
C GLU A 462 40.34 -12.17 -10.87
N GLN A 463 41.34 -12.46 -11.70
CA GLN A 463 41.34 -12.13 -13.13
C GLN A 463 41.66 -13.38 -13.96
N GLN A 464 40.93 -13.59 -15.05
CA GLN A 464 41.11 -14.72 -15.95
C GLN A 464 40.97 -14.28 -17.42
N LYS A 465 41.71 -14.91 -18.32
CA LYS A 465 41.58 -14.70 -19.78
C LYS A 465 40.64 -15.75 -20.34
N ILE A 466 39.51 -15.34 -20.86
CA ILE A 466 38.45 -16.22 -21.40
C ILE A 466 37.77 -15.59 -22.64
N SER A 467 37.11 -16.39 -23.46
CA SER A 467 36.33 -15.92 -24.60
C SER A 467 35.05 -15.19 -24.21
N ILE A 468 34.42 -14.48 -25.14
CA ILE A 468 33.16 -13.81 -24.91
C ILE A 468 32.04 -14.81 -24.64
N GLU A 469 32.05 -15.98 -25.25
CA GLU A 469 31.09 -17.06 -25.04
C GLU A 469 31.18 -17.61 -23.61
N GLU A 470 32.40 -17.83 -23.13
CA GLU A 470 32.63 -18.27 -21.72
C GLU A 470 32.21 -17.21 -20.70
N ILE A 471 32.41 -15.91 -21.01
CA ILE A 471 31.88 -14.80 -20.19
C ILE A 471 30.36 -14.86 -20.13
N ILE A 472 29.70 -15.04 -21.27
CA ILE A 472 28.25 -15.14 -21.35
C ILE A 472 27.73 -16.33 -20.56
N GLU A 473 28.36 -17.49 -20.69
CA GLU A 473 27.99 -18.71 -19.95
C GLU A 473 28.15 -18.52 -18.43
N LYS A 474 29.23 -17.91 -18.01
CA LYS A 474 29.55 -17.65 -16.58
C LYS A 474 28.59 -16.64 -15.93
N LEU A 475 28.07 -15.70 -16.68
CA LEU A 475 27.25 -14.60 -16.15
C LEU A 475 25.73 -14.78 -16.37
N LYS A 476 25.28 -15.81 -17.07
CA LYS A 476 23.88 -16.22 -17.14
C LYS A 476 23.40 -16.75 -15.80
#